data_60ae4cee95da75e4de36e96604103900
#
_entry.id   60ae4cee95da75e4de36e96604103900
#
_cell.length_a   1.000
_cell.length_b   1.000
_cell.length_c   1.000
_cell.angle_alpha   90.00
_cell.angle_beta   90.00
_cell.angle_gamma   90.00
#
_symmetry.space_group_name_H-M   'P 1'
#
loop_
_entity.id
_entity.type
_entity.pdbx_description
1 polymer ?
#
loop_
_entity_poly.entity_id
_entity_poly.type
_entity_poly.pdbx_seq_one_letter_code
_entity_poly.pdbx_strand_id
1 'polypeptide(L)'
;MTFDNLTAISPIDGRYANKCPELRDVFSEYGLVKRRVLVECTWLEALCDAKEIKECKPLSAKERKALRAIASEFSVADAQRVKDIEKTTNHDVKAVEYFLKEKVKGTSLEKRGEFIHFACTSEDINNMSHALMLRDGKKVLRAAMDEMTAKIAAMAKEWAKVPMLAHTHGQPASPTTVGKELAVVTARLRRQAAEIDRLVMPAKMNGAVGNFNAHLSAYPKTDWEKLSRKVIESLGLRQNRLTTQIESHDGIAELFDAFCRWNSVLLDFDRDIWMYVSMGYFKQRTIKGEIGSSTMPHKVNPIDFENSEGNLGLANAVLGFMARKLAISRMQRDLTDSTTLRNMGVGFGYTLIAIRSTLKGLGKLELNAERLAEDLDRNWEVLAEPIQTVMRKVGMDHPYERLKELTRGRRVNAEIMRDFVKALPLPKDDKARLMKLTPSTYIGLAEKLARLA
;
A
#
# COMPACT_ATOMS: atom_id res chain seq x y z
N MET A 1 -19.64 -20.64 22.26
CA MET A 1 -18.59 -20.92 21.27
C MET A 1 -17.40 -20.05 21.64
N THR A 2 -16.24 -20.63 21.90
CA THR A 2 -15.01 -19.88 22.22
C THR A 2 -14.47 -19.23 20.95
N PHE A 3 -13.79 -18.09 21.09
CA PHE A 3 -13.14 -17.43 19.95
C PHE A 3 -12.00 -18.30 19.42
N ASP A 4 -12.05 -18.58 18.14
CA ASP A 4 -11.08 -19.37 17.38
C ASP A 4 -11.07 -18.86 15.92
N ASN A 5 -10.02 -19.16 15.17
CA ASN A 5 -9.94 -18.74 13.75
C ASN A 5 -11.12 -19.28 12.90
N LEU A 6 -11.67 -20.45 13.25
CA LEU A 6 -12.84 -21.02 12.55
C LEU A 6 -14.16 -20.34 12.95
N THR A 7 -14.20 -19.69 14.10
CA THR A 7 -15.40 -19.01 14.62
C THR A 7 -15.31 -17.50 14.51
N ALA A 8 -14.21 -16.98 13.97
CA ALA A 8 -14.01 -15.54 13.76
C ALA A 8 -14.95 -15.01 12.67
N ILE A 9 -15.62 -13.89 12.95
CA ILE A 9 -16.53 -13.23 11.99
C ILE A 9 -15.71 -12.51 10.90
N SER A 10 -14.59 -11.88 11.27
CA SER A 10 -13.70 -11.24 10.31
C SER A 10 -12.88 -12.27 9.54
N PRO A 11 -12.90 -12.25 8.18
CA PRO A 11 -12.04 -13.11 7.39
C PRO A 11 -10.54 -12.93 7.66
N ILE A 12 -10.11 -11.73 8.08
CA ILE A 12 -8.71 -11.44 8.42
C ILE A 12 -8.25 -12.26 9.61
N ASP A 13 -9.10 -12.42 10.63
CA ASP A 13 -8.81 -13.19 11.82
C ASP A 13 -9.20 -14.66 11.70
N GLY A 14 -10.03 -15.00 10.71
CA GLY A 14 -10.45 -16.36 10.38
C GLY A 14 -9.63 -16.97 9.23
N ARG A 15 -10.23 -17.03 8.04
CA ARG A 15 -9.66 -17.64 6.82
C ARG A 15 -8.26 -17.15 6.48
N TYR A 16 -7.96 -15.86 6.72
CA TYR A 16 -6.70 -15.22 6.37
C TYR A 16 -5.77 -15.00 7.56
N ALA A 17 -6.06 -15.57 8.72
CA ALA A 17 -5.31 -15.34 9.96
C ALA A 17 -3.79 -15.54 9.83
N ASN A 18 -3.37 -16.48 8.96
CA ASN A 18 -1.95 -16.77 8.70
C ASN A 18 -1.37 -15.98 7.51
N LYS A 19 -2.16 -15.09 6.90
CA LYS A 19 -1.73 -14.30 5.73
C LYS A 19 -1.16 -12.93 6.07
N CYS A 20 -1.45 -12.41 7.28
CA CYS A 20 -0.99 -11.10 7.73
C CYS A 20 -0.62 -11.07 9.23
N PRO A 21 0.14 -12.06 9.75
CA PRO A 21 0.43 -12.16 11.17
C PRO A 21 1.26 -10.97 11.69
N GLU A 22 2.08 -10.33 10.86
CA GLU A 22 2.92 -9.18 11.22
C GLU A 22 2.09 -7.95 11.63
N LEU A 23 0.86 -7.85 11.14
CA LEU A 23 -0.01 -6.72 11.46
C LEU A 23 -0.67 -6.87 12.84
N ARG A 24 -0.64 -8.04 13.46
CA ARG A 24 -1.25 -8.27 14.78
C ARG A 24 -0.56 -7.47 15.88
N ASP A 25 0.78 -7.43 15.93
CA ASP A 25 1.54 -6.61 16.88
C ASP A 25 1.33 -5.10 16.65
N VAL A 26 0.85 -4.73 15.47
CA VAL A 26 0.65 -3.32 15.08
C VAL A 26 -0.79 -2.86 15.34
N PHE A 27 -1.78 -3.57 14.79
CA PHE A 27 -3.16 -3.08 14.71
C PHE A 27 -4.16 -3.78 15.64
N SER A 28 -3.74 -4.78 16.43
CA SER A 28 -4.61 -5.39 17.42
C SER A 28 -4.82 -4.45 18.63
N GLU A 29 -5.77 -4.79 19.49
CA GLU A 29 -5.98 -4.09 20.77
C GLU A 29 -4.69 -4.14 21.63
N TYR A 30 -3.98 -5.28 21.62
CA TYR A 30 -2.65 -5.39 22.23
C TYR A 30 -1.67 -4.36 21.65
N GLY A 31 -1.63 -4.23 20.32
CA GLY A 31 -0.78 -3.27 19.62
C GLY A 31 -1.06 -1.82 20.00
N LEU A 32 -2.34 -1.46 20.14
CA LEU A 32 -2.76 -0.13 20.60
C LEU A 32 -2.35 0.12 22.06
N VAL A 33 -2.66 -0.79 22.96
CA VAL A 33 -2.33 -0.63 24.41
C VAL A 33 -0.81 -0.54 24.62
N LYS A 34 -0.03 -1.36 23.93
CA LYS A 34 1.44 -1.32 23.95
C LYS A 34 1.98 0.06 23.56
N ARG A 35 1.39 0.70 22.55
CA ARG A 35 1.81 2.03 22.11
C ARG A 35 1.36 3.14 23.05
N ARG A 36 0.19 3.00 23.70
CA ARG A 36 -0.22 3.91 24.76
C ARG A 36 0.77 3.88 25.93
N VAL A 37 1.18 2.70 26.34
CA VAL A 37 2.21 2.53 27.40
C VAL A 37 3.53 3.17 26.97
N LEU A 38 3.95 2.98 25.71
CA LEU A 38 5.17 3.61 25.19
C LEU A 38 5.07 5.15 25.23
N VAL A 39 3.96 5.73 24.81
CA VAL A 39 3.75 7.18 24.80
C VAL A 39 3.77 7.74 26.22
N GLU A 40 3.06 7.12 27.16
CA GLU A 40 3.04 7.53 28.56
C GLU A 40 4.44 7.46 29.22
N CYS A 41 5.18 6.38 29.01
CA CYS A 41 6.55 6.24 29.50
C CYS A 41 7.49 7.29 28.91
N THR A 42 7.34 7.59 27.61
CA THR A 42 8.15 8.61 26.92
C THR A 42 7.82 10.01 27.44
N TRP A 43 6.53 10.28 27.68
CA TRP A 43 6.11 11.56 28.28
C TRP A 43 6.68 11.73 29.71
N LEU A 44 6.52 10.73 30.56
CA LEU A 44 7.07 10.74 31.92
C LEU A 44 8.59 10.95 31.91
N GLU A 45 9.31 10.28 31.04
CA GLU A 45 10.76 10.45 30.89
C GLU A 45 11.11 11.91 30.52
N ALA A 46 10.35 12.51 29.58
CA ALA A 46 10.57 13.87 29.15
C ALA A 46 10.26 14.91 30.26
N LEU A 47 9.23 14.68 31.06
CA LEU A 47 8.91 15.50 32.22
C LEU A 47 10.04 15.46 33.27
N CYS A 48 10.59 14.27 33.54
CA CYS A 48 11.72 14.11 34.45
C CYS A 48 13.01 14.79 33.95
N ASP A 49 13.18 14.92 32.63
CA ASP A 49 14.34 15.61 32.03
C ASP A 49 14.17 17.12 31.93
N ALA A 50 12.96 17.63 32.15
CA ALA A 50 12.67 19.06 32.08
C ALA A 50 13.11 19.77 33.38
N LYS A 51 14.11 20.65 33.29
CA LYS A 51 14.71 21.33 34.43
C LYS A 51 13.74 22.25 35.20
N GLU A 52 12.73 22.74 34.52
CA GLU A 52 11.66 23.58 35.05
C GLU A 52 10.68 22.85 35.93
N ILE A 53 10.58 21.48 35.76
CA ILE A 53 9.66 20.60 36.50
C ILE A 53 10.42 19.94 37.64
N LYS A 54 10.71 20.72 38.69
CA LYS A 54 11.58 20.30 39.79
C LYS A 54 11.04 19.15 40.62
N GLU A 55 9.72 19.00 40.71
CA GLU A 55 9.01 17.98 41.44
C GLU A 55 9.12 16.62 40.75
N CYS A 56 9.21 16.58 39.41
CA CYS A 56 9.51 15.37 38.65
C CYS A 56 11.03 15.21 38.49
N LYS A 57 11.68 14.76 39.57
CA LYS A 57 13.14 14.64 39.62
C LYS A 57 13.72 13.82 38.46
N PRO A 58 14.91 14.20 37.92
CA PRO A 58 15.60 13.47 36.90
C PRO A 58 15.75 11.98 37.21
N LEU A 59 15.65 11.15 36.16
CA LEU A 59 15.83 9.71 36.25
C LEU A 59 17.33 9.34 36.31
N SER A 60 17.72 8.49 37.23
CA SER A 60 19.00 7.80 37.13
C SER A 60 19.01 6.84 35.91
N ALA A 61 20.20 6.41 35.48
CA ALA A 61 20.32 5.47 34.35
C ALA A 61 19.55 4.15 34.61
N LYS A 62 19.54 3.66 35.87
CA LYS A 62 18.79 2.47 36.26
C LYS A 62 17.28 2.69 36.18
N GLU A 63 16.77 3.81 36.68
CA GLU A 63 15.35 4.15 36.59
C GLU A 63 14.87 4.35 35.16
N ARG A 64 15.67 5.02 34.32
CA ARG A 64 15.39 5.21 32.90
C ARG A 64 15.29 3.87 32.18
N LYS A 65 16.24 2.95 32.44
CA LYS A 65 16.19 1.59 31.90
C LYS A 65 14.93 0.85 32.37
N ALA A 66 14.57 0.94 33.63
CA ALA A 66 13.37 0.31 34.16
C ALA A 66 12.08 0.89 33.57
N LEU A 67 11.99 2.21 33.43
CA LEU A 67 10.81 2.86 32.79
C LEU A 67 10.65 2.42 31.35
N ARG A 68 11.73 2.43 30.56
CA ARG A 68 11.71 1.99 29.18
C ARG A 68 11.38 0.51 29.01
N ALA A 69 11.81 -0.34 29.99
CA ALA A 69 11.52 -1.78 29.99
C ALA A 69 10.01 -2.05 30.10
N ILE A 70 9.24 -1.22 30.84
CA ILE A 70 7.77 -1.37 30.91
C ILE A 70 7.14 -1.36 29.52
N ALA A 71 7.61 -0.50 28.62
CA ALA A 71 7.10 -0.42 27.27
C ALA A 71 7.72 -1.46 26.30
N SER A 72 9.04 -1.70 26.38
CA SER A 72 9.73 -2.61 25.46
C SER A 72 9.46 -4.09 25.73
N GLU A 73 9.19 -4.45 26.97
CA GLU A 73 8.88 -5.81 27.43
C GLU A 73 7.38 -6.04 27.66
N PHE A 74 6.54 -5.09 27.20
CA PHE A 74 5.09 -5.15 27.35
C PHE A 74 4.53 -6.42 26.69
N SER A 75 3.84 -7.24 27.48
CA SER A 75 3.34 -8.56 27.08
C SER A 75 1.82 -8.58 26.85
N VAL A 76 1.32 -9.67 26.28
CA VAL A 76 -0.13 -9.92 26.16
C VAL A 76 -0.79 -10.01 27.56
N ALA A 77 -0.08 -10.56 28.55
CA ALA A 77 -0.58 -10.59 29.93
C ALA A 77 -0.72 -9.19 30.54
N ASP A 78 0.22 -8.27 30.22
CA ASP A 78 0.11 -6.87 30.62
C ASP A 78 -1.09 -6.19 29.98
N ALA A 79 -1.31 -6.44 28.66
CA ALA A 79 -2.49 -5.94 27.98
C ALA A 79 -3.79 -6.47 28.60
N GLN A 80 -3.83 -7.74 28.97
CA GLN A 80 -4.97 -8.32 29.67
C GLN A 80 -5.19 -7.64 31.02
N ARG A 81 -4.12 -7.32 31.76
CA ARG A 81 -4.23 -6.57 33.03
C ARG A 81 -4.84 -5.18 32.80
N VAL A 82 -4.42 -4.46 31.75
CA VAL A 82 -5.04 -3.18 31.40
C VAL A 82 -6.53 -3.36 31.10
N LYS A 83 -6.92 -4.39 30.34
CA LYS A 83 -8.33 -4.67 30.06
C LYS A 83 -9.14 -5.04 31.31
N ASP A 84 -8.53 -5.70 32.27
CA ASP A 84 -9.21 -6.01 33.55
C ASP A 84 -9.44 -4.75 34.38
N ILE A 85 -8.50 -3.81 34.40
CA ILE A 85 -8.68 -2.49 35.02
C ILE A 85 -9.79 -1.71 34.28
N GLU A 86 -9.80 -1.74 32.96
CA GLU A 86 -10.80 -1.06 32.11
C GLU A 86 -12.23 -1.51 32.41
N LYS A 87 -12.45 -2.79 32.73
CA LYS A 87 -13.78 -3.31 33.13
C LYS A 87 -14.38 -2.57 34.32
N THR A 88 -13.53 -2.08 35.22
CA THR A 88 -13.97 -1.33 36.43
C THR A 88 -14.06 0.18 36.14
N THR A 89 -13.07 0.71 35.41
CA THR A 89 -12.98 2.16 35.17
C THR A 89 -13.89 2.65 34.02
N ASN A 90 -14.29 1.74 33.15
CA ASN A 90 -14.99 2.02 31.89
C ASN A 90 -14.30 3.11 31.05
N HIS A 91 -12.97 3.16 31.12
CA HIS A 91 -12.16 4.14 30.43
C HIS A 91 -10.78 3.56 30.09
N ASP A 92 -10.50 3.39 28.81
CA ASP A 92 -9.36 2.67 28.27
C ASP A 92 -8.00 3.34 28.58
N VAL A 93 -7.85 4.65 28.35
CA VAL A 93 -6.59 5.37 28.61
C VAL A 93 -6.35 5.50 30.13
N LYS A 94 -7.41 5.70 30.93
CA LYS A 94 -7.29 5.74 32.39
C LYS A 94 -6.83 4.39 32.94
N ALA A 95 -7.26 3.30 32.32
CA ALA A 95 -6.79 1.96 32.66
C ALA A 95 -5.27 1.80 32.41
N VAL A 96 -4.73 2.39 31.36
CA VAL A 96 -3.28 2.41 31.11
C VAL A 96 -2.54 3.21 32.19
N GLU A 97 -3.05 4.36 32.59
CA GLU A 97 -2.47 5.15 33.71
C GLU A 97 -2.41 4.34 35.00
N TYR A 98 -3.49 3.67 35.37
CA TYR A 98 -3.53 2.84 36.58
C TYR A 98 -2.59 1.64 36.47
N PHE A 99 -2.54 0.97 35.33
CA PHE A 99 -1.57 -0.09 35.10
C PHE A 99 -0.13 0.39 35.29
N LEU A 100 0.23 1.56 34.77
CA LEU A 100 1.57 2.14 34.93
C LEU A 100 1.83 2.48 36.41
N LYS A 101 0.85 3.03 37.11
CA LYS A 101 0.96 3.26 38.58
C LYS A 101 1.17 1.96 39.36
N GLU A 102 0.51 0.86 38.98
CA GLU A 102 0.78 -0.46 39.52
C GLU A 102 2.23 -0.91 39.25
N LYS A 103 2.73 -0.74 38.05
CA LYS A 103 4.09 -1.14 37.63
C LYS A 103 5.20 -0.37 38.36
N VAL A 104 4.97 0.88 38.70
CA VAL A 104 5.97 1.70 39.39
C VAL A 104 5.88 1.57 40.93
N LYS A 105 4.78 1.07 41.49
CA LYS A 105 4.55 0.90 42.93
C LYS A 105 5.62 -0.01 43.55
N GLY A 106 6.16 0.39 44.68
CA GLY A 106 7.23 -0.33 45.39
C GLY A 106 8.61 -0.21 44.73
N THR A 107 8.73 0.56 43.63
CA THR A 107 10.00 0.82 42.96
C THR A 107 10.51 2.24 43.24
N SER A 108 11.74 2.57 42.83
CA SER A 108 12.27 3.94 42.90
C SER A 108 11.50 4.93 42.02
N LEU A 109 10.67 4.47 41.09
CA LEU A 109 9.82 5.28 40.20
C LEU A 109 8.50 5.72 40.88
N GLU A 110 8.10 5.10 41.97
CA GLU A 110 6.80 5.33 42.66
C GLU A 110 6.56 6.82 42.98
N LYS A 111 7.60 7.52 43.40
CA LYS A 111 7.53 8.96 43.72
C LYS A 111 7.18 9.85 42.51
N ARG A 112 7.24 9.31 41.30
CA ARG A 112 6.87 9.99 40.06
C ARG A 112 5.53 9.53 39.51
N GLY A 113 4.83 8.65 40.25
CA GLY A 113 3.55 8.08 39.81
C GLY A 113 2.48 9.10 39.46
N GLU A 114 2.45 10.26 40.15
CA GLU A 114 1.50 11.34 39.87
C GLU A 114 1.86 12.16 38.63
N PHE A 115 3.04 11.98 38.04
CA PHE A 115 3.42 12.56 36.76
C PHE A 115 3.08 11.67 35.57
N ILE A 116 2.59 10.44 35.78
CA ILE A 116 2.01 9.62 34.72
C ILE A 116 0.74 10.31 34.26
N HIS A 117 0.57 10.48 32.96
CA HIS A 117 -0.55 11.19 32.33
C HIS A 117 -0.65 12.68 32.72
N PHE A 118 0.44 13.29 33.21
CA PHE A 118 0.44 14.68 33.72
C PHE A 118 0.07 15.67 32.62
N ALA A 119 -0.96 16.47 32.89
CA ALA A 119 -1.53 17.50 32.03
C ALA A 119 -2.03 17.00 30.65
N CYS A 120 -2.03 15.70 30.39
CA CYS A 120 -2.53 15.10 29.16
C CYS A 120 -4.05 15.02 29.13
N THR A 121 -4.60 14.96 27.94
CA THR A 121 -5.91 14.36 27.67
C THR A 121 -5.72 12.99 27.03
N SER A 122 -6.73 12.14 27.10
CA SER A 122 -6.64 10.80 26.48
C SER A 122 -6.21 10.83 25.02
N GLU A 123 -6.58 11.89 24.31
CA GLU A 123 -6.26 12.03 22.90
C GLU A 123 -4.78 12.38 22.65
N ASP A 124 -4.08 13.00 23.60
CA ASP A 124 -2.62 13.15 23.50
C ASP A 124 -1.92 11.79 23.42
N ILE A 125 -2.46 10.79 24.12
CA ILE A 125 -1.93 9.43 24.09
C ILE A 125 -2.45 8.66 22.88
N ASN A 126 -3.74 8.77 22.56
CA ASN A 126 -4.38 8.03 21.46
C ASN A 126 -3.85 8.44 20.09
N ASN A 127 -3.78 9.75 19.80
CA ASN A 127 -3.33 10.19 18.48
C ASN A 127 -1.89 9.75 18.20
N MET A 128 -1.01 9.86 19.17
CA MET A 128 0.38 9.40 19.04
C MET A 128 0.44 7.88 18.87
N SER A 129 -0.39 7.12 19.60
CA SER A 129 -0.46 5.68 19.48
C SER A 129 -0.93 5.24 18.10
N HIS A 130 -2.00 5.86 17.56
CA HIS A 130 -2.47 5.61 16.20
C HIS A 130 -1.44 6.01 15.14
N ALA A 131 -0.77 7.15 15.30
CA ALA A 131 0.32 7.57 14.41
C ALA A 131 1.48 6.57 14.39
N LEU A 132 1.84 6.00 15.55
CA LEU A 132 2.84 4.94 15.68
C LEU A 132 2.39 3.63 15.00
N MET A 133 1.12 3.25 15.19
CA MET A 133 0.54 2.09 14.50
C MET A 133 0.63 2.25 12.98
N LEU A 134 0.27 3.42 12.46
CA LEU A 134 0.33 3.71 11.02
C LEU A 134 1.77 3.75 10.50
N ARG A 135 2.70 4.35 11.26
CA ARG A 135 4.14 4.33 10.94
C ARG A 135 4.67 2.90 10.81
N ASP A 136 4.32 2.03 11.76
CA ASP A 136 4.82 0.67 11.80
C ASP A 136 4.11 -0.22 10.76
N GLY A 137 2.80 -0.06 10.59
CA GLY A 137 2.03 -0.73 9.54
C GLY A 137 2.49 -0.32 8.13
N LYS A 138 2.81 0.96 7.93
CA LYS A 138 3.41 1.43 6.68
C LYS A 138 4.70 0.68 6.35
N LYS A 139 5.58 0.44 7.34
CA LYS A 139 6.82 -0.33 7.12
C LYS A 139 6.54 -1.77 6.67
N VAL A 140 5.55 -2.43 7.27
CA VAL A 140 5.16 -3.80 6.89
C VAL A 140 4.66 -3.83 5.44
N LEU A 141 3.73 -2.93 5.08
CA LEU A 141 3.23 -2.88 3.70
C LEU A 141 4.31 -2.51 2.70
N ARG A 142 5.20 -1.54 3.04
CA ARG A 142 6.29 -1.13 2.13
C ARG A 142 7.20 -2.29 1.78
N ALA A 143 7.56 -3.14 2.73
CA ALA A 143 8.37 -4.33 2.44
C ALA A 143 7.68 -5.27 1.43
N ALA A 144 6.38 -5.53 1.60
CA ALA A 144 5.62 -6.35 0.67
C ALA A 144 5.44 -5.67 -0.71
N MET A 145 5.25 -4.36 -0.74
CA MET A 145 5.15 -3.56 -1.97
C MET A 145 6.47 -3.56 -2.75
N ASP A 146 7.62 -3.52 -2.06
CA ASP A 146 8.93 -3.59 -2.67
C ASP A 146 9.19 -4.97 -3.28
N GLU A 147 8.84 -6.03 -2.56
CA GLU A 147 8.92 -7.41 -3.07
C GLU A 147 8.07 -7.57 -4.34
N MET A 148 6.82 -7.10 -4.32
CA MET A 148 5.92 -7.13 -5.47
C MET A 148 6.51 -6.37 -6.66
N THR A 149 6.93 -5.13 -6.44
CA THR A 149 7.49 -4.27 -7.49
C THR A 149 8.76 -4.86 -8.08
N ALA A 150 9.64 -5.43 -7.25
CA ALA A 150 10.86 -6.10 -7.70
C ALA A 150 10.55 -7.35 -8.53
N LYS A 151 9.54 -8.14 -8.15
CA LYS A 151 9.11 -9.32 -8.93
C LYS A 151 8.61 -8.92 -10.31
N ILE A 152 7.73 -7.91 -10.42
CA ILE A 152 7.22 -7.43 -11.71
C ILE A 152 8.37 -6.84 -12.56
N ALA A 153 9.28 -6.07 -11.95
CA ALA A 153 10.44 -5.50 -12.63
C ALA A 153 11.38 -6.58 -13.20
N ALA A 154 11.60 -7.66 -12.46
CA ALA A 154 12.39 -8.80 -12.95
C ALA A 154 11.75 -9.44 -14.18
N MET A 155 10.44 -9.69 -14.13
CA MET A 155 9.66 -10.23 -15.26
C MET A 155 9.68 -9.27 -16.48
N ALA A 156 9.59 -7.95 -16.24
CA ALA A 156 9.71 -6.94 -17.29
C ALA A 156 11.03 -7.03 -18.04
N LYS A 157 12.12 -7.23 -17.34
CA LYS A 157 13.47 -7.40 -17.94
C LYS A 157 13.63 -8.73 -18.66
N GLU A 158 13.12 -9.81 -18.07
CA GLU A 158 13.13 -11.16 -18.65
C GLU A 158 12.41 -11.17 -20.01
N TRP A 159 11.23 -10.58 -20.07
CA TRP A 159 10.39 -10.59 -21.29
C TRP A 159 10.48 -9.29 -22.12
N ALA A 160 11.57 -8.53 -21.95
CA ALA A 160 11.78 -7.26 -22.64
C ALA A 160 11.72 -7.39 -24.17
N LYS A 161 12.16 -8.53 -24.72
CA LYS A 161 12.23 -8.82 -26.15
C LYS A 161 11.00 -9.56 -26.70
N VAL A 162 10.06 -9.98 -25.85
CA VAL A 162 8.93 -10.80 -26.29
C VAL A 162 7.85 -9.89 -26.89
N PRO A 163 7.65 -9.94 -28.24
CA PRO A 163 6.64 -9.13 -28.90
C PRO A 163 5.23 -9.57 -28.47
N MET A 164 4.34 -8.61 -28.36
CA MET A 164 2.95 -8.81 -28.01
C MET A 164 2.08 -7.84 -28.79
N LEU A 165 0.95 -8.32 -29.31
CA LEU A 165 -0.06 -7.46 -29.89
C LEU A 165 -0.72 -6.63 -28.80
N ALA A 166 -0.71 -5.29 -28.92
CA ALA A 166 -1.48 -4.46 -28.00
C ALA A 166 -2.97 -4.46 -28.42
N HIS A 167 -3.83 -4.25 -27.42
CA HIS A 167 -5.27 -4.11 -27.63
C HIS A 167 -5.74 -2.76 -27.09
N THR A 168 -6.25 -1.93 -27.96
CA THR A 168 -6.92 -0.68 -27.57
C THR A 168 -8.41 -0.79 -27.86
N HIS A 169 -9.25 -0.41 -26.94
CA HIS A 169 -10.70 -0.64 -27.04
C HIS A 169 -11.07 -2.13 -27.29
N GLY A 170 -10.22 -3.06 -26.83
CA GLY A 170 -10.39 -4.50 -27.07
C GLY A 170 -10.07 -4.94 -28.50
N GLN A 171 -9.52 -4.06 -29.37
CA GLN A 171 -9.17 -4.36 -30.74
C GLN A 171 -7.65 -4.45 -30.92
N PRO A 172 -7.18 -5.31 -31.86
CA PRO A 172 -5.77 -5.36 -32.23
C PRO A 172 -5.21 -3.99 -32.61
N ALA A 173 -4.07 -3.64 -32.06
CA ALA A 173 -3.40 -2.36 -32.25
C ALA A 173 -1.89 -2.55 -32.43
N SER A 174 -1.14 -1.44 -32.48
CA SER A 174 0.31 -1.47 -32.71
C SER A 174 1.01 -2.39 -31.71
N PRO A 175 1.91 -3.28 -32.17
CA PRO A 175 2.63 -4.19 -31.29
C PRO A 175 3.50 -3.49 -30.24
N THR A 176 3.66 -4.15 -29.11
CA THR A 176 4.52 -3.78 -27.99
C THR A 176 5.37 -4.99 -27.60
N THR A 177 5.93 -4.99 -26.38
CA THR A 177 6.49 -6.19 -25.76
C THR A 177 5.86 -6.45 -24.38
N VAL A 178 5.76 -7.72 -23.98
CA VAL A 178 5.29 -8.11 -22.65
C VAL A 178 6.08 -7.38 -21.57
N GLY A 179 7.41 -7.31 -21.73
CA GLY A 179 8.28 -6.62 -20.78
C GLY A 179 7.97 -5.14 -20.65
N LYS A 180 7.65 -4.44 -21.76
CA LYS A 180 7.33 -3.00 -21.71
C LYS A 180 6.01 -2.75 -20.97
N GLU A 181 5.00 -3.59 -21.16
CA GLU A 181 3.74 -3.46 -20.40
C GLU A 181 3.97 -3.64 -18.90
N LEU A 182 4.75 -4.64 -18.49
CA LEU A 182 5.13 -4.84 -17.09
C LEU A 182 5.98 -3.69 -16.52
N ALA A 183 6.83 -3.08 -17.35
CA ALA A 183 7.63 -1.92 -16.95
C ALA A 183 6.76 -0.69 -16.64
N VAL A 184 5.65 -0.50 -17.36
CA VAL A 184 4.68 0.57 -17.06
C VAL A 184 4.08 0.38 -15.66
N VAL A 185 3.66 -0.84 -15.33
CA VAL A 185 3.13 -1.17 -13.99
C VAL A 185 4.20 -0.91 -12.92
N THR A 186 5.43 -1.38 -13.14
CA THR A 186 6.57 -1.15 -12.23
C THR A 186 6.78 0.34 -11.95
N ALA A 187 6.79 1.16 -12.98
CA ALA A 187 6.98 2.61 -12.85
C ALA A 187 5.83 3.27 -12.08
N ARG A 188 4.59 2.85 -12.32
CA ARG A 188 3.40 3.33 -11.61
C ARG A 188 3.45 2.97 -10.12
N LEU A 189 3.76 1.71 -9.78
CA LEU A 189 3.88 1.24 -8.40
C LEU A 189 4.97 1.99 -7.64
N ARG A 190 6.17 2.17 -8.24
CA ARG A 190 7.27 2.93 -7.64
C ARG A 190 6.88 4.38 -7.35
N ARG A 191 6.19 5.03 -8.29
CA ARG A 191 5.73 6.41 -8.09
C ARG A 191 4.77 6.53 -6.91
N GLN A 192 3.78 5.63 -6.80
CA GLN A 192 2.84 5.66 -5.67
C GLN A 192 3.53 5.30 -4.35
N ALA A 193 4.48 4.37 -4.35
CA ALA A 193 5.27 4.03 -3.18
C ALA A 193 6.11 5.22 -2.67
N ALA A 194 6.70 5.99 -3.57
CA ALA A 194 7.44 7.20 -3.21
C ALA A 194 6.56 8.28 -2.55
N GLU A 195 5.30 8.42 -2.97
CA GLU A 195 4.35 9.32 -2.31
C GLU A 195 4.02 8.83 -0.88
N ILE A 196 3.82 7.52 -0.69
CA ILE A 196 3.62 6.93 0.65
C ILE A 196 4.84 7.20 1.55
N ASP A 197 6.07 7.08 1.02
CA ASP A 197 7.29 7.26 1.81
C ASP A 197 7.45 8.68 2.35
N ARG A 198 7.02 9.70 1.61
CA ARG A 198 7.07 11.12 2.03
C ARG A 198 6.17 11.44 3.22
N LEU A 199 5.16 10.62 3.49
CA LEU A 199 4.18 10.89 4.52
C LEU A 199 4.72 10.50 5.91
N VAL A 200 4.97 11.51 6.74
CA VAL A 200 5.31 11.36 8.16
C VAL A 200 4.06 11.69 8.97
N MET A 201 3.63 10.76 9.82
CA MET A 201 2.40 10.92 10.59
C MET A 201 2.49 12.13 11.53
N PRO A 202 1.53 13.06 11.43
CA PRO A 202 1.42 14.15 12.38
C PRO A 202 0.93 13.64 13.74
N ALA A 203 1.28 14.36 14.80
CA ALA A 203 0.83 14.08 16.15
C ALA A 203 0.81 15.35 17.00
N LYS A 204 0.01 15.29 18.07
CA LYS A 204 -0.11 16.36 19.05
C LYS A 204 0.14 15.83 20.47
N MET A 205 0.66 16.70 21.34
CA MET A 205 0.70 16.53 22.79
C MET A 205 0.62 17.93 23.41
N ASN A 206 -0.60 18.48 23.53
CA ASN A 206 -0.84 19.88 23.89
C ASN A 206 -2.11 20.08 24.72
N GLY A 207 -2.66 18.96 25.29
CA GLY A 207 -3.74 19.00 26.26
C GLY A 207 -5.14 18.99 25.64
N ALA A 208 -6.13 19.23 26.50
CA ALA A 208 -7.55 18.96 26.25
C ALA A 208 -8.15 19.67 25.05
N VAL A 209 -7.64 20.81 24.63
CA VAL A 209 -8.12 21.60 23.48
C VAL A 209 -6.98 22.18 22.64
N GLY A 210 -5.76 21.68 22.80
CA GLY A 210 -4.61 22.08 21.98
C GLY A 210 -3.87 23.32 22.45
N ASN A 211 -4.15 23.85 23.64
CA ASN A 211 -3.65 25.15 24.10
C ASN A 211 -2.68 25.07 25.30
N PHE A 212 -2.28 23.87 25.75
CA PHE A 212 -1.43 23.68 26.93
C PHE A 212 -1.99 24.29 28.25
N ASN A 213 -3.33 24.43 28.38
CA ASN A 213 -3.95 25.13 29.52
C ASN A 213 -3.50 24.58 30.87
N ALA A 214 -3.62 23.27 31.11
CA ALA A 214 -3.23 22.62 32.36
C ALA A 214 -1.70 22.68 32.57
N HIS A 215 -0.94 22.52 31.51
CA HIS A 215 0.51 22.58 31.52
C HIS A 215 1.01 23.96 32.01
N LEU A 216 0.52 25.04 31.41
CA LEU A 216 0.88 26.41 31.76
C LEU A 216 0.36 26.82 33.13
N SER A 217 -0.76 26.27 33.57
CA SER A 217 -1.29 26.50 34.93
C SER A 217 -0.35 25.91 36.00
N ALA A 218 0.26 24.76 35.74
CA ALA A 218 1.17 24.12 36.66
C ALA A 218 2.61 24.69 36.56
N TYR A 219 3.13 24.84 35.35
CA TYR A 219 4.50 25.31 35.12
C TYR A 219 4.53 26.41 34.02
N PRO A 220 4.23 27.66 34.36
CA PRO A 220 4.04 28.72 33.39
C PRO A 220 5.35 29.16 32.69
N LYS A 221 6.51 28.75 33.18
CA LYS A 221 7.83 29.10 32.63
C LYS A 221 8.41 27.98 31.73
N THR A 222 7.78 26.85 31.66
CA THR A 222 8.22 25.71 30.81
C THR A 222 7.85 25.95 29.36
N ASP A 223 8.79 25.75 28.45
CA ASP A 223 8.54 25.78 27.00
C ASP A 223 7.89 24.44 26.60
N TRP A 224 6.58 24.35 26.82
CA TRP A 224 5.78 23.17 26.56
C TRP A 224 5.72 22.80 25.10
N GLU A 225 5.76 23.78 24.21
CA GLU A 225 5.75 23.55 22.78
C GLU A 225 7.02 22.81 22.31
N LYS A 226 8.18 23.25 22.83
CA LYS A 226 9.47 22.59 22.57
C LYS A 226 9.54 21.20 23.21
N LEU A 227 9.04 21.03 24.44
CA LEU A 227 9.03 19.73 25.11
C LEU A 227 8.14 18.73 24.37
N SER A 228 6.91 19.12 24.02
CA SER A 228 5.99 18.33 23.22
C SER A 228 6.61 17.92 21.88
N ARG A 229 7.20 18.86 21.14
CA ARG A 229 7.90 18.59 19.89
C ARG A 229 9.00 17.55 20.06
N LYS A 230 9.86 17.72 21.07
CA LYS A 230 10.94 16.75 21.36
C LYS A 230 10.42 15.34 21.59
N VAL A 231 9.31 15.18 22.32
CA VAL A 231 8.68 13.89 22.56
C VAL A 231 8.15 13.29 21.26
N ILE A 232 7.39 14.04 20.49
CA ILE A 232 6.78 13.60 19.24
C ILE A 232 7.86 13.19 18.22
N GLU A 233 8.88 14.02 18.02
CA GLU A 233 9.97 13.76 17.08
C GLU A 233 10.86 12.59 17.51
N SER A 234 11.05 12.38 18.83
CA SER A 234 11.78 11.20 19.36
C SER A 234 11.12 9.86 19.01
N LEU A 235 9.82 9.88 18.77
CA LEU A 235 9.04 8.74 18.34
C LEU A 235 8.94 8.62 16.79
N GLY A 236 9.66 9.50 16.04
CA GLY A 236 9.66 9.50 14.57
C GLY A 236 8.36 10.03 13.96
N LEU A 237 7.64 10.89 14.68
CA LEU A 237 6.41 11.55 14.25
C LEU A 237 6.69 13.05 13.99
N ARG A 238 5.74 13.77 13.42
CA ARG A 238 5.83 15.21 13.14
C ARG A 238 4.85 15.98 14.02
N GLN A 239 5.31 17.02 14.71
CA GLN A 239 4.42 17.83 15.52
C GLN A 239 3.41 18.59 14.66
N ASN A 240 2.12 18.46 14.99
CA ASN A 240 1.07 19.38 14.58
C ASN A 240 0.82 20.39 15.71
N ARG A 241 1.14 21.66 15.45
CA ARG A 241 1.05 22.74 16.47
C ARG A 241 -0.37 23.26 16.64
N LEU A 242 -1.17 23.24 15.59
CA LEU A 242 -2.51 23.83 15.56
C LEU A 242 -3.54 22.70 15.52
N THR A 243 -4.06 22.37 16.68
CA THR A 243 -5.03 21.27 16.87
C THR A 243 -6.14 21.71 17.81
N THR A 244 -7.18 20.91 17.88
CA THR A 244 -8.21 20.96 18.91
C THR A 244 -7.89 19.92 20.00
N GLN A 245 -8.87 19.20 20.53
CA GLN A 245 -8.59 18.04 21.38
C GLN A 245 -7.94 16.90 20.56
N ILE A 246 -8.31 16.76 19.29
CA ILE A 246 -7.76 15.77 18.36
C ILE A 246 -6.64 16.38 17.50
N GLU A 247 -5.78 15.52 16.99
CA GLU A 247 -5.06 15.75 15.74
C GLU A 247 -6.10 15.63 14.61
N SER A 248 -6.07 16.53 13.61
CA SER A 248 -7.15 16.67 12.61
C SER A 248 -7.35 15.48 11.68
N HIS A 249 -6.49 14.48 11.73
CA HIS A 249 -6.47 13.26 10.91
C HIS A 249 -6.23 13.48 9.41
N ASP A 250 -5.90 14.70 8.97
CA ASP A 250 -5.62 14.99 7.56
C ASP A 250 -4.44 14.15 7.05
N GLY A 251 -3.37 14.00 7.86
CA GLY A 251 -2.24 13.16 7.53
C GLY A 251 -2.57 11.67 7.44
N ILE A 252 -3.56 11.20 8.21
CA ILE A 252 -4.10 9.85 8.11
C ILE A 252 -4.86 9.69 6.79
N ALA A 253 -5.69 10.68 6.43
CA ALA A 253 -6.43 10.70 5.17
C ALA A 253 -5.49 10.69 3.96
N GLU A 254 -4.43 11.51 3.98
CA GLU A 254 -3.39 11.51 2.95
C GLU A 254 -2.74 10.13 2.78
N LEU A 255 -2.39 9.47 3.89
CA LEU A 255 -1.78 8.13 3.86
C LEU A 255 -2.73 7.09 3.27
N PHE A 256 -4.00 7.09 3.69
CA PHE A 256 -5.00 6.14 3.21
C PHE A 256 -5.32 6.34 1.74
N ASP A 257 -5.45 7.58 1.27
CA ASP A 257 -5.62 7.89 -0.15
C ASP A 257 -4.39 7.48 -0.98
N ALA A 258 -3.18 7.62 -0.45
CA ALA A 258 -1.97 7.15 -1.12
C ALA A 258 -1.93 5.62 -1.25
N PHE A 259 -2.34 4.87 -0.22
CA PHE A 259 -2.51 3.42 -0.30
C PHE A 259 -3.60 3.02 -1.29
N CYS A 260 -4.75 3.70 -1.30
CA CYS A 260 -5.81 3.43 -2.28
C CYS A 260 -5.33 3.60 -3.72
N ARG A 261 -4.50 4.61 -4.01
CA ARG A 261 -3.91 4.78 -5.35
C ARG A 261 -2.93 3.67 -5.70
N TRP A 262 -2.07 3.26 -4.76
CA TRP A 262 -1.17 2.14 -4.98
C TRP A 262 -1.94 0.84 -5.22
N ASN A 263 -2.93 0.55 -4.39
CA ASN A 263 -3.83 -0.60 -4.53
C ASN A 263 -4.54 -0.61 -5.88
N SER A 264 -4.98 0.55 -6.37
CA SER A 264 -5.65 0.66 -7.67
C SER A 264 -4.72 0.32 -8.84
N VAL A 265 -3.42 0.62 -8.73
CA VAL A 265 -2.44 0.20 -9.75
C VAL A 265 -2.25 -1.31 -9.75
N LEU A 266 -2.20 -1.94 -8.58
CA LEU A 266 -2.08 -3.39 -8.47
C LEU A 266 -3.35 -4.10 -8.94
N LEU A 267 -4.52 -3.56 -8.62
CA LEU A 267 -5.81 -4.08 -9.08
C LEU A 267 -5.93 -4.02 -10.61
N ASP A 268 -5.53 -2.93 -11.22
CA ASP A 268 -5.46 -2.76 -12.67
C ASP A 268 -4.55 -3.83 -13.31
N PHE A 269 -3.39 -4.06 -12.71
CA PHE A 269 -2.47 -5.12 -13.13
C PHE A 269 -3.08 -6.53 -13.00
N ASP A 270 -3.74 -6.85 -11.89
CA ASP A 270 -4.37 -8.16 -11.67
C ASP A 270 -5.44 -8.44 -12.74
N ARG A 271 -6.20 -7.42 -13.15
CA ARG A 271 -7.20 -7.52 -14.23
C ARG A 271 -6.56 -7.73 -15.60
N ASP A 272 -5.47 -7.06 -15.90
CA ASP A 272 -4.76 -7.25 -17.16
C ASP A 272 -4.16 -8.66 -17.22
N ILE A 273 -3.55 -9.16 -16.16
CA ILE A 273 -3.05 -10.54 -16.11
C ILE A 273 -4.19 -11.55 -16.29
N TRP A 274 -5.33 -11.33 -15.62
CA TRP A 274 -6.52 -12.18 -15.81
C TRP A 274 -6.97 -12.19 -17.28
N MET A 275 -7.00 -11.01 -17.93
CA MET A 275 -7.36 -10.90 -19.34
C MET A 275 -6.34 -11.62 -20.23
N TYR A 276 -5.04 -11.44 -20.01
CA TYR A 276 -4.00 -12.14 -20.76
C TYR A 276 -4.04 -13.66 -20.58
N VAL A 277 -4.43 -14.15 -19.41
CA VAL A 277 -4.70 -15.59 -19.20
C VAL A 277 -5.90 -16.03 -20.05
N SER A 278 -6.98 -15.26 -20.10
CA SER A 278 -8.16 -15.57 -20.91
C SER A 278 -7.87 -15.58 -22.42
N MET A 279 -6.94 -14.75 -22.89
CA MET A 279 -6.45 -14.69 -24.27
C MET A 279 -5.45 -15.82 -24.59
N GLY A 280 -4.99 -16.55 -23.59
CA GLY A 280 -3.97 -17.60 -23.71
C GLY A 280 -2.55 -17.08 -23.85
N TYR A 281 -2.29 -15.79 -23.59
CA TYR A 281 -0.95 -15.19 -23.58
C TYR A 281 -0.12 -15.66 -22.40
N PHE A 282 -0.77 -15.91 -21.27
CA PHE A 282 -0.21 -16.59 -20.12
C PHE A 282 -0.94 -17.89 -19.82
N LYS A 283 -0.21 -18.84 -19.23
CA LYS A 283 -0.72 -20.08 -18.64
C LYS A 283 -0.44 -20.10 -17.15
N GLN A 284 -1.31 -20.75 -16.39
CA GLN A 284 -1.06 -21.02 -14.97
C GLN A 284 -0.45 -22.42 -14.84
N ARG A 285 0.74 -22.50 -14.25
CA ARG A 285 1.40 -23.76 -13.96
C ARG A 285 0.59 -24.57 -12.95
N THR A 286 0.33 -25.83 -13.26
CA THR A 286 -0.31 -26.78 -12.34
C THR A 286 0.65 -27.13 -11.22
N ILE A 287 0.21 -27.04 -9.98
CA ILE A 287 0.97 -27.52 -8.82
C ILE A 287 0.40 -28.87 -8.43
N LYS A 288 1.29 -29.86 -8.27
CA LYS A 288 0.91 -31.23 -7.87
C LYS A 288 0.10 -31.19 -6.56
N GLY A 289 -1.11 -31.71 -6.60
CA GLY A 289 -2.02 -31.74 -5.44
C GLY A 289 -3.00 -30.56 -5.36
N GLU A 290 -2.84 -29.50 -6.16
CA GLU A 290 -3.88 -28.45 -6.28
C GLU A 290 -4.98 -28.89 -7.26
N ILE A 291 -6.25 -28.61 -6.90
CA ILE A 291 -7.41 -28.84 -7.75
C ILE A 291 -7.79 -27.50 -8.38
N GLY A 292 -7.63 -27.38 -9.70
CA GLY A 292 -7.92 -26.15 -10.44
C GLY A 292 -9.42 -25.87 -10.62
N SER A 293 -10.24 -26.92 -10.68
CA SER A 293 -11.69 -26.86 -10.81
C SER A 293 -12.32 -28.11 -10.21
N SER A 294 -13.43 -27.92 -9.48
CA SER A 294 -14.20 -29.06 -8.92
C SER A 294 -14.91 -29.89 -9.98
N THR A 295 -15.15 -29.35 -11.18
CA THR A 295 -15.95 -29.94 -12.24
C THR A 295 -15.16 -30.30 -13.50
N MET A 296 -14.15 -29.48 -13.85
CA MET A 296 -13.34 -29.60 -15.07
C MET A 296 -11.86 -29.78 -14.71
N PRO A 297 -11.32 -31.00 -14.68
CA PRO A 297 -9.95 -31.27 -14.19
C PRO A 297 -8.84 -30.58 -14.97
N HIS A 298 -9.08 -30.26 -16.25
CA HIS A 298 -8.12 -29.58 -17.12
C HIS A 298 -8.07 -28.05 -16.91
N LYS A 299 -9.03 -27.49 -16.16
CA LYS A 299 -9.19 -26.03 -16.00
C LYS A 299 -8.34 -25.51 -14.83
N VAL A 300 -7.36 -24.68 -15.11
CA VAL A 300 -6.53 -23.99 -14.10
C VAL A 300 -6.92 -22.51 -14.07
N ASN A 301 -7.61 -22.12 -13.01
CA ASN A 301 -8.14 -20.74 -12.87
C ASN A 301 -7.09 -19.81 -12.29
N PRO A 302 -7.05 -18.53 -12.69
CA PRO A 302 -6.16 -17.52 -12.14
C PRO A 302 -6.69 -16.96 -10.80
N ILE A 303 -7.10 -17.86 -9.88
CA ILE A 303 -7.78 -17.50 -8.61
C ILE A 303 -6.97 -16.62 -7.68
N ASP A 304 -5.64 -16.65 -7.79
CA ASP A 304 -4.77 -15.84 -6.95
C ASP A 304 -4.92 -14.34 -7.33
N PHE A 305 -5.10 -13.99 -8.61
CA PHE A 305 -5.36 -12.63 -9.09
C PHE A 305 -6.80 -12.18 -8.76
N GLU A 306 -7.79 -13.06 -8.88
CA GLU A 306 -9.18 -12.78 -8.48
C GLU A 306 -9.29 -12.53 -6.97
N ASN A 307 -8.58 -13.31 -6.16
CA ASN A 307 -8.50 -13.10 -4.71
C ASN A 307 -7.84 -11.75 -4.37
N SER A 308 -6.78 -11.38 -5.08
CA SER A 308 -6.14 -10.08 -4.92
C SER A 308 -7.10 -8.94 -5.28
N GLU A 309 -7.73 -8.96 -6.44
CA GLU A 309 -8.69 -7.95 -6.88
C GLU A 309 -9.80 -7.73 -5.83
N GLY A 310 -10.40 -8.81 -5.32
CA GLY A 310 -11.45 -8.74 -4.31
C GLY A 310 -10.96 -8.09 -3.00
N ASN A 311 -9.77 -8.48 -2.52
CA ASN A 311 -9.19 -7.92 -1.29
C ASN A 311 -8.75 -6.45 -1.47
N LEU A 312 -8.22 -6.06 -2.64
CA LEU A 312 -7.89 -4.66 -2.95
C LEU A 312 -9.13 -3.77 -2.98
N GLY A 313 -10.24 -4.29 -3.53
CA GLY A 313 -11.53 -3.60 -3.51
C GLY A 313 -12.03 -3.33 -2.09
N LEU A 314 -11.97 -4.33 -1.21
CA LEU A 314 -12.32 -4.19 0.21
C LEU A 314 -11.37 -3.24 0.94
N ALA A 315 -10.06 -3.33 0.70
CA ALA A 315 -9.07 -2.42 1.27
C ALA A 315 -9.39 -0.96 0.90
N ASN A 316 -9.63 -0.70 -0.38
CA ASN A 316 -9.94 0.65 -0.87
C ASN A 316 -11.26 1.18 -0.33
N ALA A 317 -12.27 0.33 -0.15
CA ALA A 317 -13.53 0.73 0.45
C ALA A 317 -13.36 1.18 1.91
N VAL A 318 -12.61 0.41 2.72
CA VAL A 318 -12.34 0.74 4.13
C VAL A 318 -11.44 1.98 4.25
N LEU A 319 -10.29 1.99 3.59
CA LEU A 319 -9.34 3.11 3.66
C LEU A 319 -9.94 4.39 3.09
N GLY A 320 -10.64 4.31 1.96
CA GLY A 320 -11.30 5.45 1.33
C GLY A 320 -12.43 6.03 2.18
N PHE A 321 -13.23 5.20 2.85
CA PHE A 321 -14.20 5.66 3.83
C PHE A 321 -13.53 6.38 5.00
N MET A 322 -12.48 5.76 5.58
CA MET A 322 -11.76 6.33 6.71
C MET A 322 -11.11 7.68 6.38
N ALA A 323 -10.51 7.82 5.20
CA ALA A 323 -9.92 9.07 4.74
C ALA A 323 -10.93 10.23 4.70
N ARG A 324 -12.18 9.97 4.32
CA ARG A 324 -13.25 11.00 4.28
C ARG A 324 -13.88 11.22 5.63
N LYS A 325 -14.11 10.14 6.40
CA LYS A 325 -14.77 10.23 7.69
C LYS A 325 -13.91 10.90 8.76
N LEU A 326 -12.62 10.58 8.82
CA LEU A 326 -11.74 11.03 9.90
C LEU A 326 -11.43 12.53 9.83
N ALA A 327 -11.44 13.13 8.64
CA ALA A 327 -11.27 14.57 8.46
C ALA A 327 -12.47 15.41 8.95
N ILE A 328 -13.55 14.77 9.42
CA ILE A 328 -14.77 15.44 9.88
C ILE A 328 -15.02 15.11 11.34
N SER A 329 -14.97 16.12 12.20
CA SER A 329 -15.32 16.04 13.61
C SER A 329 -16.20 17.22 14.02
N ARG A 330 -17.04 17.03 15.04
CA ARG A 330 -17.90 18.10 15.58
C ARG A 330 -17.13 18.91 16.59
N MET A 331 -17.15 20.24 16.43
CA MET A 331 -16.51 21.20 17.34
C MET A 331 -15.05 20.79 17.60
N GLN A 332 -14.62 20.69 18.84
CA GLN A 332 -13.26 20.34 19.22
C GLN A 332 -13.00 18.83 19.24
N ARG A 333 -14.04 18.02 19.34
CA ARG A 333 -14.06 16.58 19.20
C ARG A 333 -15.46 15.98 19.28
N ASP A 334 -15.71 14.92 18.52
CA ASP A 334 -16.69 13.87 18.83
C ASP A 334 -16.02 12.50 18.90
N LEU A 335 -16.71 11.46 19.40
CA LEU A 335 -16.10 10.14 19.63
C LEU A 335 -16.19 9.19 18.40
N THR A 336 -16.72 9.63 17.27
CA THR A 336 -16.89 8.77 16.08
C THR A 336 -15.55 8.39 15.44
N ASP A 337 -14.49 9.17 15.67
CA ASP A 337 -13.13 8.87 15.28
C ASP A 337 -12.61 7.59 15.94
N SER A 338 -12.80 7.41 17.23
CA SER A 338 -12.35 6.26 18.01
C SER A 338 -12.90 4.93 17.46
N THR A 339 -14.19 4.89 17.11
CA THR A 339 -14.82 3.72 16.50
C THR A 339 -14.22 3.43 15.12
N THR A 340 -14.00 4.46 14.32
CA THR A 340 -13.48 4.35 12.95
C THR A 340 -12.03 3.88 12.95
N LEU A 341 -11.17 4.49 13.77
CA LEU A 341 -9.73 4.20 13.86
C LEU A 341 -9.41 2.73 14.23
N ARG A 342 -10.30 2.05 14.95
CA ARG A 342 -10.16 0.63 15.26
C ARG A 342 -10.14 -0.27 14.02
N ASN A 343 -10.57 0.24 12.86
CA ASN A 343 -10.60 -0.48 11.58
C ASN A 343 -9.36 -0.23 10.69
N MET A 344 -8.36 0.53 11.14
CA MET A 344 -7.13 0.78 10.36
C MET A 344 -6.49 -0.52 9.89
N GLY A 345 -6.34 -1.50 10.80
CA GLY A 345 -5.74 -2.80 10.49
C GLY A 345 -6.50 -3.61 9.46
N VAL A 346 -7.80 -3.38 9.28
CA VAL A 346 -8.63 -4.08 8.28
C VAL A 346 -8.19 -3.72 6.87
N GLY A 347 -8.06 -2.41 6.57
CA GLY A 347 -7.59 -1.95 5.27
C GLY A 347 -6.15 -2.40 4.94
N PHE A 348 -5.26 -2.33 5.94
CA PHE A 348 -3.88 -2.82 5.81
C PHE A 348 -3.82 -4.34 5.63
N GLY A 349 -4.64 -5.08 6.36
CA GLY A 349 -4.73 -6.54 6.26
C GLY A 349 -5.16 -6.99 4.87
N TYR A 350 -6.23 -6.44 4.33
CA TYR A 350 -6.69 -6.75 2.98
C TYR A 350 -5.66 -6.37 1.91
N THR A 351 -4.97 -5.24 2.05
CA THR A 351 -3.87 -4.86 1.14
C THR A 351 -2.74 -5.90 1.17
N LEU A 352 -2.28 -6.33 2.35
CA LEU A 352 -1.20 -7.30 2.49
C LEU A 352 -1.60 -8.68 1.94
N ILE A 353 -2.83 -9.12 2.21
CA ILE A 353 -3.38 -10.39 1.67
C ILE A 353 -3.38 -10.35 0.14
N ALA A 354 -3.83 -9.24 -0.45
CA ALA A 354 -3.85 -9.05 -1.90
C ALA A 354 -2.44 -9.13 -2.51
N ILE A 355 -1.47 -8.38 -1.97
CA ILE A 355 -0.08 -8.42 -2.43
C ILE A 355 0.47 -9.86 -2.42
N ARG A 356 0.25 -10.59 -1.34
CA ARG A 356 0.68 -12.00 -1.21
C ARG A 356 -0.03 -12.92 -2.20
N SER A 357 -1.29 -12.63 -2.49
CA SER A 357 -2.05 -13.40 -3.48
C SER A 357 -1.51 -13.18 -4.89
N THR A 358 -1.28 -11.93 -5.31
CA THR A 358 -0.67 -11.63 -6.61
C THR A 358 0.73 -12.22 -6.72
N LEU A 359 1.59 -12.09 -5.68
CA LEU A 359 2.93 -12.73 -5.67
C LEU A 359 2.85 -14.23 -5.89
N LYS A 360 1.90 -14.91 -5.24
CA LYS A 360 1.65 -16.35 -5.44
C LYS A 360 1.22 -16.65 -6.87
N GLY A 361 0.30 -15.84 -7.43
CA GLY A 361 -0.16 -15.96 -8.82
C GLY A 361 0.97 -15.80 -9.83
N LEU A 362 1.83 -14.76 -9.64
CA LEU A 362 3.02 -14.53 -10.46
C LEU A 362 4.03 -15.69 -10.39
N GLY A 363 4.11 -16.37 -9.26
CA GLY A 363 4.97 -17.56 -9.10
C GLY A 363 4.51 -18.76 -9.94
N LYS A 364 3.25 -18.78 -10.39
CA LYS A 364 2.66 -19.81 -11.23
C LYS A 364 2.52 -19.40 -12.69
N LEU A 365 2.78 -18.15 -13.03
CA LEU A 365 2.53 -17.59 -14.35
C LEU A 365 3.63 -18.01 -15.33
N GLU A 366 3.21 -18.57 -16.47
CA GLU A 366 4.07 -18.97 -17.57
C GLU A 366 3.68 -18.25 -18.85
N LEU A 367 4.67 -17.70 -19.56
CA LEU A 367 4.46 -17.03 -20.84
C LEU A 367 4.16 -18.05 -21.94
N ASN A 368 3.15 -17.79 -22.76
CA ASN A 368 2.83 -18.59 -23.94
C ASN A 368 3.33 -17.89 -25.21
N ALA A 369 4.63 -17.99 -25.48
CA ALA A 369 5.29 -17.32 -26.62
C ALA A 369 4.69 -17.74 -27.99
N GLU A 370 4.25 -18.99 -28.13
CA GLU A 370 3.62 -19.49 -29.34
C GLU A 370 2.29 -18.76 -29.63
N ARG A 371 1.43 -18.61 -28.61
CA ARG A 371 0.16 -17.90 -28.75
C ARG A 371 0.35 -16.41 -29.08
N LEU A 372 1.34 -15.77 -28.49
CA LEU A 372 1.70 -14.38 -28.78
C LEU A 372 2.15 -14.23 -30.25
N ALA A 373 2.99 -15.15 -30.74
CA ALA A 373 3.47 -15.14 -32.12
C ALA A 373 2.33 -15.41 -33.13
N GLU A 374 1.43 -16.34 -32.82
CA GLU A 374 0.24 -16.60 -33.64
C GLU A 374 -0.65 -15.37 -33.79
N ASP A 375 -0.93 -14.65 -32.70
CA ASP A 375 -1.78 -13.48 -32.74
C ASP A 375 -1.14 -12.34 -33.56
N LEU A 376 0.16 -12.11 -33.43
CA LEU A 376 0.88 -11.17 -34.25
C LEU A 376 0.81 -11.54 -35.72
N ASP A 377 1.02 -12.82 -36.07
CA ASP A 377 0.98 -13.27 -37.47
C ASP A 377 -0.43 -13.25 -38.10
N ARG A 378 -1.47 -13.25 -37.28
CA ARG A 378 -2.86 -13.11 -37.73
C ARG A 378 -3.29 -11.67 -38.00
N ASN A 379 -2.50 -10.65 -37.59
CA ASN A 379 -2.90 -9.23 -37.61
C ASN A 379 -1.89 -8.36 -38.39
N TRP A 380 -1.60 -8.71 -39.66
CA TRP A 380 -0.71 -7.97 -40.52
C TRP A 380 -1.20 -6.55 -40.85
N GLU A 381 -2.49 -6.29 -40.71
CA GLU A 381 -3.10 -4.97 -40.89
C GLU A 381 -2.57 -3.88 -39.96
N VAL A 382 -1.98 -4.25 -38.82
CA VAL A 382 -1.33 -3.31 -37.89
C VAL A 382 -0.15 -2.57 -38.55
N LEU A 383 0.43 -3.13 -39.61
CA LEU A 383 1.48 -2.50 -40.38
C LEU A 383 0.98 -1.37 -41.29
N ALA A 384 -0.33 -1.20 -41.44
CA ALA A 384 -0.88 -0.03 -42.13
C ALA A 384 -0.42 1.29 -41.50
N GLU A 385 -0.22 1.32 -40.17
CA GLU A 385 0.24 2.50 -39.43
C GLU A 385 1.64 2.98 -39.89
N PRO A 386 2.72 2.16 -39.84
CA PRO A 386 4.05 2.57 -40.28
C PRO A 386 4.12 2.83 -41.78
N ILE A 387 3.38 2.08 -42.60
CA ILE A 387 3.35 2.31 -44.04
C ILE A 387 2.72 3.67 -44.34
N GLN A 388 1.56 3.98 -43.74
CA GLN A 388 0.91 5.29 -43.86
C GLN A 388 1.85 6.43 -43.44
N THR A 389 2.56 6.24 -42.35
CA THR A 389 3.49 7.23 -41.81
C THR A 389 4.63 7.51 -42.78
N VAL A 390 5.19 6.47 -43.42
CA VAL A 390 6.23 6.64 -44.46
C VAL A 390 5.67 7.29 -45.72
N MET A 391 4.46 6.92 -46.17
CA MET A 391 3.78 7.57 -47.32
C MET A 391 3.60 9.07 -47.07
N ARG A 392 3.19 9.47 -45.87
CA ARG A 392 3.10 10.89 -45.46
C ARG A 392 4.45 11.58 -45.46
N LYS A 393 5.48 10.94 -44.96
CA LYS A 393 6.86 11.46 -44.95
C LYS A 393 7.33 11.88 -46.35
N VAL A 394 6.94 11.13 -47.37
CA VAL A 394 7.35 11.39 -48.77
C VAL A 394 6.32 12.19 -49.55
N GLY A 395 5.31 12.75 -48.90
CA GLY A 395 4.32 13.66 -49.53
C GLY A 395 3.33 12.95 -50.44
N MET A 396 3.03 11.67 -50.25
CA MET A 396 2.04 10.97 -51.07
C MET A 396 0.62 11.44 -50.73
N ASP A 397 -0.22 11.58 -51.76
CA ASP A 397 -1.61 11.94 -51.61
C ASP A 397 -2.46 10.77 -51.08
N HIS A 398 -3.41 11.08 -50.18
CA HIS A 398 -4.44 10.18 -49.68
C HIS A 398 -3.90 8.86 -49.06
N PRO A 399 -2.84 8.88 -48.21
CA PRO A 399 -2.21 7.64 -47.72
C PRO A 399 -3.14 6.80 -46.85
N TYR A 400 -4.01 7.42 -46.07
CA TYR A 400 -5.00 6.72 -45.25
C TYR A 400 -6.05 6.00 -46.07
N GLU A 401 -6.60 6.68 -47.10
CA GLU A 401 -7.65 6.14 -47.96
C GLU A 401 -7.15 4.92 -48.75
N ARG A 402 -5.93 4.98 -49.28
CA ARG A 402 -5.29 3.86 -49.99
C ARG A 402 -5.14 2.62 -49.12
N LEU A 403 -4.73 2.77 -47.84
CA LEU A 403 -4.59 1.66 -46.89
C LEU A 403 -5.95 1.16 -46.41
N LYS A 404 -6.92 2.07 -46.22
CA LYS A 404 -8.30 1.70 -45.87
C LYS A 404 -8.93 0.79 -46.91
N GLU A 405 -8.73 1.06 -48.22
CA GLU A 405 -9.20 0.22 -49.33
C GLU A 405 -8.54 -1.17 -49.30
N LEU A 406 -7.25 -1.25 -48.93
CA LEU A 406 -6.51 -2.50 -48.84
C LEU A 406 -6.99 -3.36 -47.66
N THR A 407 -7.27 -2.76 -46.48
CA THR A 407 -7.48 -3.47 -45.22
C THR A 407 -8.95 -3.70 -44.88
N ARG A 408 -9.88 -2.90 -45.38
CA ARG A 408 -11.28 -2.91 -45.03
C ARG A 408 -11.99 -4.18 -45.53
N GLY A 409 -12.53 -5.00 -44.61
CA GLY A 409 -13.33 -6.18 -44.93
C GLY A 409 -12.54 -7.35 -45.50
N ARG A 410 -11.21 -7.30 -45.48
CA ARG A 410 -10.34 -8.38 -45.95
C ARG A 410 -9.29 -8.71 -44.91
N ARG A 411 -9.01 -10.00 -44.75
CA ARG A 411 -7.87 -10.45 -43.94
C ARG A 411 -6.58 -10.13 -44.73
N VAL A 412 -5.70 -9.34 -44.10
CA VAL A 412 -4.39 -8.99 -44.68
C VAL A 412 -3.36 -9.98 -44.19
N ASN A 413 -2.50 -10.46 -45.06
CA ASN A 413 -1.37 -11.33 -44.74
C ASN A 413 -0.05 -10.71 -45.21
N ALA A 414 1.04 -11.42 -44.96
CA ALA A 414 2.38 -10.98 -45.33
C ALA A 414 2.55 -10.67 -46.83
N GLU A 415 1.96 -11.49 -47.68
CA GLU A 415 2.09 -11.35 -49.16
C GLU A 415 1.37 -10.08 -49.65
N ILE A 416 0.09 -9.92 -49.28
CA ILE A 416 -0.72 -8.74 -49.61
C ILE A 416 -0.03 -7.44 -49.18
N MET A 417 0.51 -7.43 -47.92
CA MET A 417 1.17 -6.25 -47.39
C MET A 417 2.48 -5.93 -48.15
N ARG A 418 3.27 -6.96 -48.46
CA ARG A 418 4.52 -6.80 -49.18
C ARG A 418 4.27 -6.36 -50.63
N ASP A 419 3.27 -6.89 -51.34
CA ASP A 419 2.93 -6.50 -52.70
C ASP A 419 2.41 -5.07 -52.73
N PHE A 420 1.65 -4.66 -51.75
CA PHE A 420 1.27 -3.25 -51.61
C PHE A 420 2.50 -2.34 -51.47
N VAL A 421 3.43 -2.66 -50.58
CA VAL A 421 4.67 -1.88 -50.38
C VAL A 421 5.53 -1.85 -51.67
N LYS A 422 5.63 -2.97 -52.38
CA LYS A 422 6.36 -3.03 -53.68
C LYS A 422 5.80 -2.06 -54.69
N ALA A 423 4.49 -1.94 -54.78
CA ALA A 423 3.80 -1.04 -55.74
C ALA A 423 3.93 0.44 -55.39
N LEU A 424 4.27 0.80 -54.15
CA LEU A 424 4.39 2.19 -53.73
C LEU A 424 5.62 2.88 -54.34
N PRO A 425 5.53 4.12 -54.83
CA PRO A 425 6.68 4.90 -55.31
C PRO A 425 7.48 5.51 -54.13
N LEU A 426 8.06 4.68 -53.32
CA LEU A 426 8.85 5.07 -52.15
C LEU A 426 10.35 5.11 -52.48
N PRO A 427 11.14 5.95 -51.76
CA PRO A 427 12.60 5.88 -51.80
C PRO A 427 13.10 4.47 -51.46
N LYS A 428 14.20 4.06 -52.12
CA LYS A 428 14.74 2.69 -52.00
C LYS A 428 14.95 2.23 -50.58
N ASP A 429 15.51 3.10 -49.74
CA ASP A 429 15.80 2.75 -48.30
C ASP A 429 14.53 2.61 -47.47
N ASP A 430 13.55 3.50 -47.67
CA ASP A 430 12.27 3.43 -46.98
C ASP A 430 11.49 2.17 -47.40
N LYS A 431 11.46 1.87 -48.68
CA LYS A 431 10.86 0.64 -49.23
C LYS A 431 11.52 -0.62 -48.64
N ALA A 432 12.86 -0.65 -48.62
CA ALA A 432 13.62 -1.79 -48.11
C ALA A 432 13.34 -2.04 -46.61
N ARG A 433 13.19 -0.96 -45.80
CA ARG A 433 12.81 -1.09 -44.37
C ARG A 433 11.40 -1.65 -44.22
N LEU A 434 10.41 -1.10 -44.95
CA LEU A 434 9.03 -1.57 -44.85
C LEU A 434 8.86 -3.01 -45.34
N MET A 435 9.62 -3.44 -46.35
CA MET A 435 9.61 -4.83 -46.84
C MET A 435 10.10 -5.86 -45.81
N LYS A 436 10.97 -5.45 -44.87
CA LYS A 436 11.48 -6.30 -43.78
C LYS A 436 10.60 -6.26 -42.55
N LEU A 437 9.66 -5.32 -42.45
CA LEU A 437 8.84 -5.15 -41.28
C LEU A 437 7.80 -6.26 -41.17
N THR A 438 7.65 -6.77 -39.96
CA THR A 438 6.62 -7.73 -39.58
C THR A 438 5.90 -7.22 -38.32
N PRO A 439 4.70 -7.71 -37.97
CA PRO A 439 4.08 -7.36 -36.70
C PRO A 439 4.98 -7.63 -35.50
N SER A 440 5.74 -8.72 -35.51
CA SER A 440 6.67 -9.07 -34.41
C SER A 440 7.91 -8.15 -34.32
N THR A 441 8.30 -7.46 -35.40
CA THR A 441 9.45 -6.54 -35.41
C THR A 441 9.02 -5.07 -35.30
N TYR A 442 7.72 -4.78 -35.42
CA TYR A 442 7.17 -3.44 -35.29
C TYR A 442 6.90 -3.06 -33.82
N ILE A 443 7.94 -3.12 -32.99
CA ILE A 443 7.86 -2.86 -31.54
C ILE A 443 8.54 -1.56 -31.11
N GLY A 444 9.04 -0.77 -32.05
CA GLY A 444 9.68 0.53 -31.77
C GLY A 444 10.78 0.45 -30.71
N LEU A 445 10.65 1.22 -29.64
CA LEU A 445 11.57 1.26 -28.50
C LEU A 445 11.17 0.35 -27.33
N ALA A 446 10.17 -0.53 -27.50
CA ALA A 446 9.59 -1.28 -26.39
C ALA A 446 10.63 -2.10 -25.59
N GLU A 447 11.57 -2.79 -26.26
CA GLU A 447 12.66 -3.50 -25.59
C GLU A 447 13.50 -2.57 -24.70
N LYS A 448 13.91 -1.41 -25.23
CA LYS A 448 14.70 -0.43 -24.50
C LYS A 448 13.94 0.09 -23.27
N LEU A 449 12.65 0.41 -23.45
CA LEU A 449 11.80 0.92 -22.39
C LEU A 449 11.51 -0.12 -21.31
N ALA A 450 11.36 -1.40 -21.69
CA ALA A 450 11.20 -2.50 -20.72
C ALA A 450 12.39 -2.61 -19.75
N ARG A 451 13.61 -2.30 -20.20
CA ARG A 451 14.83 -2.37 -19.38
C ARG A 451 14.95 -1.24 -18.35
N LEU A 452 14.07 -0.23 -18.39
CA LEU A 452 13.99 0.85 -17.39
C LEU A 452 13.27 0.39 -16.10
N ALA A 453 12.67 -0.81 -16.09
CA ALA A 453 11.97 -1.39 -14.95
C ALA A 453 12.89 -1.69 -13.75
#